data_5feaee7bae96968b99a0d1dd5557e999
#
_entry.id   5feaee7bae96968b99a0d1dd5557e999
#
_cell.length_a   1.000
_cell.length_b   1.000
_cell.length_c   1.000
_cell.angle_alpha   90.00
_cell.angle_beta   90.00
_cell.angle_gamma   90.00
#
_symmetry.space_group_name_H-M   'P 1'
#
loop_
_entity.id
_entity.type
_entity.pdbx_description
1 polymer ?
#
loop_
_entity_poly.entity_id
_entity_poly.type
_entity_poly.pdbx_seq_one_letter_code
_entity_poly.pdbx_strand_id
1 'polypeptide(L)'
;MICEGTILTRHAETMPTGQAVVLWLNTASGPSKLVIEGEPSVCFLAQQDVAAAQKCLMGNGVNWWIKPLQLRNFQHKPMAGLYCDQQAGLYVCIKILKRFGITLWEDDVVVTERYLMER
;
A
#
# COMPACT_ATOMS: atom_id res chain seq x y z
N MET A 1 18.59 -0.21 5.89
CA MET A 1 18.72 0.86 4.87
C MET A 1 17.35 1.19 4.28
N ILE A 2 17.09 2.44 3.99
CA ILE A 2 15.84 2.90 3.39
C ILE A 2 16.14 3.33 1.96
N CYS A 3 15.38 2.80 0.99
CA CYS A 3 15.49 3.19 -0.41
C CYS A 3 14.31 4.10 -0.76
N GLU A 4 14.61 5.31 -1.21
CA GLU A 4 13.60 6.23 -1.71
C GLU A 4 13.14 5.80 -3.09
N GLY A 5 11.85 5.96 -3.38
CA GLY A 5 11.35 5.58 -4.68
C GLY A 5 10.00 6.19 -5.03
N THR A 6 9.84 6.42 -6.33
CA THR A 6 8.56 6.76 -6.94
C THR A 6 8.02 5.50 -7.61
N ILE A 7 6.75 5.23 -7.45
CA ILE A 7 6.14 4.04 -8.06
C ILE A 7 6.09 4.23 -9.58
N LEU A 8 6.79 3.38 -10.31
CA LEU A 8 6.76 3.35 -11.78
C LEU A 8 5.57 2.54 -12.29
N THR A 9 5.40 1.34 -11.72
CA THR A 9 4.28 0.46 -12.07
C THR A 9 3.78 -0.25 -10.83
N ARG A 10 2.52 -0.64 -10.88
CA ARG A 10 1.86 -1.43 -9.84
C ARG A 10 0.96 -2.45 -10.53
N HIS A 11 1.15 -3.72 -10.22
CA HIS A 11 0.33 -4.79 -10.78
C HIS A 11 0.24 -5.98 -9.84
N ALA A 12 -0.75 -6.82 -10.05
CA ALA A 12 -0.91 -8.08 -9.34
C ALA A 12 -0.12 -9.19 -10.05
N GLU A 13 0.52 -10.05 -9.27
CA GLU A 13 1.18 -11.25 -9.79
C GLU A 13 0.77 -12.46 -8.96
N THR A 14 0.65 -13.60 -9.64
CA THR A 14 0.46 -14.88 -8.95
C THR A 14 1.83 -15.41 -8.53
N MET A 15 2.01 -15.57 -7.24
CA MET A 15 3.22 -16.11 -6.64
C MET A 15 2.95 -17.53 -6.13
N PRO A 16 4.00 -18.34 -5.87
CA PRO A 16 3.79 -19.66 -5.26
C PRO A 16 3.05 -19.63 -3.93
N THR A 17 3.14 -18.50 -3.20
CA THR A 17 2.48 -18.29 -1.92
C THR A 17 1.09 -17.65 -2.05
N GLY A 18 0.61 -17.36 -3.27
CA GLY A 18 -0.67 -16.72 -3.54
C GLY A 18 -0.52 -15.46 -4.37
N GLN A 19 -1.49 -14.56 -4.26
CA GLN A 19 -1.48 -13.28 -4.97
C GLN A 19 -0.60 -12.27 -4.25
N ALA A 20 0.09 -11.44 -5.03
CA ALA A 20 0.92 -10.36 -4.51
C ALA A 20 0.73 -9.09 -5.32
N VAL A 21 0.96 -7.94 -4.68
CA VAL A 21 1.10 -6.67 -5.39
C VAL A 21 2.59 -6.45 -5.64
N VAL A 22 2.94 -6.20 -6.89
CA VAL A 22 4.31 -5.91 -7.29
C VAL A 22 4.41 -4.45 -7.67
N LEU A 23 5.35 -3.76 -7.03
CA LEU A 23 5.67 -2.37 -7.33
C LEU A 23 7.07 -2.31 -7.94
N TRP A 24 7.18 -1.64 -9.08
CA TRP A 24 8.48 -1.23 -9.59
C TRP A 24 8.71 0.22 -9.19
N LEU A 25 9.81 0.47 -8.53
CA LEU A 25 10.17 1.77 -7.98
C LEU A 25 11.39 2.33 -8.71
N ASN A 26 11.37 3.62 -9.00
CA ASN A 26 12.55 4.31 -9.46
C ASN A 26 13.31 4.87 -8.26
N THR A 27 14.46 4.31 -7.98
CA THR A 27 15.30 4.73 -6.85
C THR A 27 16.58 5.38 -7.34
N ALA A 28 17.35 5.98 -6.44
CA ALA A 28 18.64 6.57 -6.74
C ALA A 28 19.61 5.54 -7.36
N SER A 29 19.45 4.26 -7.05
CA SER A 29 20.27 3.17 -7.59
C SER A 29 19.69 2.55 -8.86
N GLY A 30 18.60 3.11 -9.39
CA GLY A 30 17.89 2.59 -10.56
C GLY A 30 16.59 1.90 -10.20
N PRO A 31 15.94 1.20 -11.15
CA PRO A 31 14.69 0.50 -10.88
C PRO A 31 14.87 -0.59 -9.83
N SER A 32 13.96 -0.63 -8.87
CA SER A 32 13.93 -1.65 -7.81
C SER A 32 12.54 -2.25 -7.71
N LYS A 33 12.48 -3.52 -7.34
CA LYS A 33 11.24 -4.28 -7.23
C LYS A 33 10.86 -4.48 -5.77
N LEU A 34 9.62 -4.16 -5.43
CA LEU A 34 9.03 -4.45 -4.13
C LEU A 34 7.85 -5.40 -4.33
N VAL A 35 7.85 -6.48 -3.57
CA VAL A 35 6.72 -7.42 -3.56
C VAL A 35 6.00 -7.30 -2.23
N ILE A 36 4.70 -7.01 -2.28
CA ILE A 36 3.83 -6.98 -1.11
C ILE A 36 2.92 -8.21 -1.20
N GLU A 37 3.11 -9.15 -0.27
CA GLU A 37 2.32 -10.36 -0.23
C GLU A 37 0.90 -10.06 0.26
N GLY A 38 -0.07 -10.75 -0.33
CA GLY A 38 -1.48 -10.62 0.02
C GLY A 38 -2.36 -10.40 -1.21
N GLU A 39 -3.52 -9.84 -0.99
CA GLU A 39 -4.47 -9.57 -2.06
C GLU A 39 -3.95 -8.46 -2.97
N PRO A 40 -4.24 -8.53 -4.29
CA PRO A 40 -3.74 -7.53 -5.23
C PRO A 40 -4.35 -6.14 -5.06
N SER A 41 -5.49 -6.04 -4.38
CA SER A 41 -6.18 -4.76 -4.18
C SER A 41 -5.69 -4.10 -2.90
N VAL A 42 -4.80 -3.14 -3.04
CA VAL A 42 -4.20 -2.42 -1.92
C VAL A 42 -4.05 -0.93 -2.24
N CYS A 43 -4.24 -0.09 -1.24
CA CYS A 43 -3.79 1.30 -1.29
C CYS A 43 -3.05 1.64 0.00
N PHE A 44 -2.30 2.72 -0.03
CA PHE A 44 -1.41 3.08 1.08
C PHE A 44 -1.90 4.34 1.80
N LEU A 45 -1.79 4.33 3.12
CA LEU A 45 -2.08 5.48 3.97
C LEU A 45 -1.03 5.57 5.07
N ALA A 46 -0.93 6.73 5.72
CA ALA A 46 -0.03 6.89 6.84
C ALA A 46 -0.54 6.10 8.04
N GLN A 47 0.36 5.48 8.80
CA GLN A 47 -0.04 4.71 10.00
C GLN A 47 -0.78 5.58 11.02
N GLN A 48 -0.44 6.87 11.10
CA GLN A 48 -1.14 7.79 12.00
C GLN A 48 -2.62 7.94 11.68
N ASP A 49 -3.03 7.64 10.43
CA ASP A 49 -4.42 7.76 9.98
C ASP A 49 -5.21 6.45 10.09
N VAL A 50 -4.58 5.36 10.52
CA VAL A 50 -5.22 4.04 10.56
C VAL A 50 -6.46 4.03 11.45
N ALA A 51 -6.37 4.60 12.64
CA ALA A 51 -7.51 4.61 13.57
C ALA A 51 -8.70 5.39 12.99
N ALA A 52 -8.44 6.55 12.37
CA ALA A 52 -9.48 7.32 11.71
C ALA A 52 -10.06 6.59 10.51
N ALA A 53 -9.20 5.94 9.71
CA ALA A 53 -9.63 5.15 8.56
C ALA A 53 -10.55 4.00 8.97
N GLN A 54 -10.18 3.26 10.00
CA GLN A 54 -11.00 2.18 10.54
C GLN A 54 -12.38 2.67 10.96
N LYS A 55 -12.44 3.80 11.63
CA LYS A 55 -13.70 4.43 12.05
C LYS A 55 -14.58 4.79 10.86
N CYS A 56 -13.99 5.39 9.82
CA CYS A 56 -14.71 5.79 8.62
C CYS A 56 -15.26 4.60 7.84
N LEU A 57 -14.55 3.47 7.87
CA LEU A 57 -14.90 2.30 7.08
C LEU A 57 -15.83 1.32 7.78
N MET A 58 -16.10 1.51 9.06
CA MET A 58 -17.01 0.63 9.80
C MET A 58 -18.40 0.59 9.16
N GLY A 59 -18.91 -0.62 9.00
CA GLY A 59 -20.29 -0.84 8.56
C GLY A 59 -20.53 -0.60 7.06
N ASN A 60 -19.50 -0.48 6.24
CA ASN A 60 -19.70 -0.25 4.80
C ASN A 60 -20.04 -1.52 4.01
N GLY A 61 -20.07 -2.68 4.65
CA GLY A 61 -20.42 -3.95 3.99
C GLY A 61 -19.30 -4.55 3.13
N VAL A 62 -18.13 -3.95 3.12
CA VAL A 62 -16.97 -4.42 2.35
C VAL A 62 -16.04 -5.20 3.28
N ASN A 63 -15.46 -6.28 2.78
CA ASN A 63 -14.45 -7.03 3.51
C ASN A 63 -13.08 -6.39 3.28
N TRP A 64 -12.59 -5.68 4.30
CA TRP A 64 -11.35 -4.94 4.25
C TRP A 64 -10.51 -5.20 5.51
N TRP A 65 -9.20 -4.98 5.39
CA TRP A 65 -8.30 -4.99 6.55
C TRP A 65 -7.14 -4.04 6.32
N ILE A 66 -6.53 -3.58 7.40
CA ILE A 66 -5.39 -2.67 7.38
C ILE A 66 -4.26 -3.32 8.15
N LYS A 67 -3.07 -3.31 7.58
CA LYS A 67 -1.88 -3.78 8.29
C LYS A 67 -0.71 -2.82 8.11
N PRO A 68 0.16 -2.67 9.14
CA PRO A 68 1.35 -1.86 9.01
C PRO A 68 2.30 -2.49 8.00
N LEU A 69 3.00 -1.61 7.26
CA LEU A 69 4.01 -2.02 6.30
C LEU A 69 5.34 -1.38 6.69
N GLN A 70 6.43 -1.98 6.22
CA GLN A 70 7.75 -1.36 6.39
C GLN A 70 8.06 -0.42 5.23
N LEU A 71 7.08 0.38 4.90
CA LEU A 71 7.16 1.44 3.92
C LEU A 71 7.10 2.79 4.63
N ARG A 72 7.80 3.76 4.08
CA ARG A 72 7.73 5.14 4.54
C ARG A 72 7.51 6.05 3.34
N ASN A 73 6.81 7.15 3.55
CA ASN A 73 6.68 8.17 2.51
C ASN A 73 7.93 9.06 2.49
N PHE A 74 8.00 10.05 1.60
CA PHE A 74 9.12 10.98 1.51
C PHE A 74 9.34 11.82 2.77
N GLN A 75 8.34 11.92 3.62
CA GLN A 75 8.45 12.60 4.92
C GLN A 75 8.95 11.63 6.00
N HIS A 76 9.38 10.43 5.63
CA HIS A 76 9.84 9.35 6.52
C HIS A 76 8.78 8.89 7.52
N LYS A 77 7.51 9.11 7.22
CA LYS A 77 6.39 8.64 8.05
C LYS A 77 6.07 7.19 7.71
N PRO A 78 5.85 6.35 8.72
CA PRO A 78 5.48 4.95 8.49
C PRO A 78 4.13 4.85 7.77
N MET A 79 4.02 3.85 6.91
CA MET A 79 2.86 3.61 6.08
C MET A 79 2.16 2.31 6.48
N ALA A 80 0.88 2.23 6.12
CA ALA A 80 0.08 1.03 6.26
C ALA A 80 -0.59 0.71 4.92
N GLY A 81 -0.93 -0.56 4.72
CA GLY A 81 -1.68 -0.99 3.55
C GLY A 81 -3.14 -1.24 3.91
N LEU A 82 -4.04 -0.63 3.15
CA LEU A 82 -5.46 -0.96 3.18
C LEU A 82 -5.74 -1.98 2.09
N TYR A 83 -6.21 -3.14 2.50
CA TYR A 83 -6.50 -4.27 1.62
C TYR A 83 -7.98 -4.52 1.53
N CYS A 84 -8.41 -4.98 0.36
CA CYS A 84 -9.77 -5.46 0.15
C CYS A 84 -9.72 -6.72 -0.72
N ASP A 85 -10.65 -7.64 -0.48
CA ASP A 85 -10.73 -8.88 -1.25
C ASP A 85 -11.13 -8.66 -2.70
N GLN A 86 -11.75 -7.52 -3.01
CA GLN A 86 -12.14 -7.15 -4.38
C GLN A 86 -11.75 -5.71 -4.67
N GLN A 87 -11.33 -5.47 -5.90
CA GLN A 87 -10.95 -4.13 -6.33
C GLN A 87 -12.10 -3.13 -6.24
N ALA A 88 -13.32 -3.56 -6.54
CA ALA A 88 -14.50 -2.71 -6.42
C ALA A 88 -14.72 -2.26 -4.96
N GLY A 89 -14.51 -3.17 -4.00
CA GLY A 89 -14.58 -2.85 -2.58
C GLY A 89 -13.51 -1.85 -2.16
N LEU A 90 -12.29 -2.00 -2.69
CA LEU A 90 -11.22 -1.04 -2.43
C LEU A 90 -11.60 0.36 -2.92
N TYR A 91 -12.20 0.47 -4.10
CA TYR A 91 -12.67 1.77 -4.61
C TYR A 91 -13.69 2.42 -3.68
N VAL A 92 -14.60 1.64 -3.12
CA VAL A 92 -15.58 2.14 -2.14
C VAL A 92 -14.84 2.70 -0.91
N CYS A 93 -13.89 1.95 -0.39
CA CYS A 93 -13.09 2.38 0.76
C CYS A 93 -12.32 3.68 0.44
N ILE A 94 -11.70 3.76 -0.72
CA ILE A 94 -10.93 4.94 -1.16
C ILE A 94 -11.84 6.18 -1.20
N LYS A 95 -13.03 6.06 -1.76
CA LYS A 95 -13.99 7.17 -1.84
C LYS A 95 -14.40 7.65 -0.43
N ILE A 96 -14.67 6.71 0.47
CA ILE A 96 -15.03 7.05 1.85
C ILE A 96 -13.88 7.79 2.52
N LEU A 97 -12.66 7.26 2.44
CA LEU A 97 -11.50 7.86 3.08
C LEU A 97 -11.21 9.27 2.55
N LYS A 98 -11.30 9.45 1.24
CA LYS A 98 -11.12 10.77 0.63
C LYS A 98 -12.18 11.77 1.10
N ARG A 99 -13.41 11.33 1.26
CA ARG A 99 -14.50 12.18 1.78
C ARG A 99 -14.21 12.68 3.19
N PHE A 100 -13.56 11.87 4.01
CA PHE A 100 -13.19 12.24 5.39
C PHE A 100 -11.80 12.90 5.48
N GLY A 101 -11.19 13.23 4.35
CA GLY A 101 -9.93 13.98 4.32
C GLY A 101 -8.68 13.15 4.59
N ILE A 102 -8.78 11.84 4.51
CA ILE A 102 -7.61 10.97 4.70
C ILE A 102 -6.80 10.92 3.41
N THR A 103 -5.53 11.24 3.51
CA THR A 103 -4.60 11.22 2.38
C THR A 103 -4.15 9.80 2.08
N LEU A 104 -4.27 9.43 0.80
CA LEU A 104 -3.81 8.14 0.30
C LEU A 104 -2.54 8.36 -0.52
N TRP A 105 -1.57 7.50 -0.32
CA TRP A 105 -0.24 7.62 -0.93
C TRP A 105 -0.05 6.45 -1.90
N GLU A 106 0.22 6.76 -3.16
CA GLU A 106 0.44 5.74 -4.18
C GLU A 106 1.81 5.87 -4.85
N ASP A 107 2.35 7.09 -4.93
CA ASP A 107 3.51 7.37 -5.77
C ASP A 107 4.79 7.68 -4.98
N ASP A 108 4.69 8.19 -3.76
CA ASP A 108 5.84 8.65 -3.00
C ASP A 108 6.07 7.77 -1.78
N VAL A 109 6.83 6.70 -1.95
CA VAL A 109 7.17 5.79 -0.85
C VAL A 109 8.67 5.68 -0.65
N VAL A 110 9.05 5.47 0.60
CA VAL A 110 10.41 5.13 1.00
C VAL A 110 10.32 3.72 1.55
N VAL A 111 11.05 2.78 0.93
CA VAL A 111 10.95 1.35 1.26
C VAL A 111 12.14 0.91 2.08
N THR A 112 11.88 0.04 3.05
CA THR A 112 12.94 -0.64 3.76
C THR A 112 13.50 -1.78 2.94
N GLU A 113 14.77 -2.04 3.08
CA GLU A 113 15.52 -3.04 2.32
C GLU A 113 14.90 -4.44 2.38
N ARG A 114 14.29 -4.80 3.51
CA ARG A 114 13.72 -6.14 3.68
C ARG A 114 12.53 -6.45 2.78
N TYR A 115 11.93 -5.45 2.14
CA TYR A 115 10.88 -5.65 1.15
C TYR A 115 11.38 -5.64 -0.28
N LEU A 116 12.65 -5.33 -0.52
CA LEU A 116 13.24 -5.41 -1.84
C LEU A 116 13.48 -6.89 -2.15
N MET A 117 12.80 -7.38 -3.18
CA MET A 117 12.79 -8.80 -3.51
C MET A 117 13.54 -9.05 -4.80
N GLU A 118 14.50 -9.97 -4.74
CA GLU A 118 15.20 -10.51 -5.91
C GLU A 118 14.57 -11.85 -6.32
N ARG A 119 13.30 -11.84 -6.57
CA ARG A 119 12.59 -13.07 -6.95
C ARG A 119 12.45 -13.19 -8.44
#